data_07eafc5a515b2c96d105e53b929b0dbb
#
_entry.id   07eafc5a515b2c96d105e53b929b0dbb
#
_cell.length_a   1.000
_cell.length_b   1.000
_cell.length_c   1.000
_cell.angle_alpha   90.00
_cell.angle_beta   90.00
_cell.angle_gamma   90.00
#
_symmetry.space_group_name_H-M   'P 1'
#
loop_
_entity.id
_entity.type
_entity.pdbx_description
1 polymer ?
#
loop_
_entity_poly.entity_id
_entity_poly.type
_entity_poly.pdbx_seq_one_letter_code
_entity_poly.pdbx_strand_id
1 'polypeptide(L)'
;MTAYRKPVTNSTDSCIMCIVLKNTEKENIVKLTLEQVNTPDTEVIIRGDVNGREVRAIIEKLNTVRTKPDRIELYSDDEQYYISPDEIIYFTASDDTVGAHTAESTYKCKLRLYELREMLSLSGFAQINKGTIVNVNHVRSIQAEFSGNYIATLKTIPEKLVISRRYFKEFKDTI
;
A
#
# COMPACT_ATOMS: atom_id res chain seq x y z
N MET A 1 -26.10 4.19 -9.11
CA MET A 1 -25.50 4.48 -7.78
C MET A 1 -25.76 5.95 -7.48
N THR A 2 -26.72 6.25 -6.61
CA THR A 2 -27.06 7.64 -6.30
C THR A 2 -26.69 7.88 -4.83
N ALA A 3 -25.66 8.68 -4.61
CA ALA A 3 -25.23 9.07 -3.27
C ALA A 3 -25.99 10.34 -2.84
N TYR A 4 -26.67 10.29 -1.72
CA TYR A 4 -27.32 11.46 -1.12
C TYR A 4 -26.53 11.93 0.10
N ARG A 5 -26.05 13.18 0.07
CA ARG A 5 -25.36 13.83 1.20
C ARG A 5 -26.36 14.62 2.03
N LYS A 6 -26.40 14.38 3.31
CA LYS A 6 -27.03 15.31 4.27
C LYS A 6 -26.00 15.65 5.36
N PRO A 7 -25.58 16.90 5.51
CA PRO A 7 -24.79 17.30 6.65
C PRO A 7 -25.70 17.50 7.87
N VAL A 8 -25.35 16.87 8.98
CA VAL A 8 -25.96 17.19 10.28
C VAL A 8 -24.89 17.90 11.09
N THR A 9 -25.08 19.21 11.28
CA THR A 9 -24.25 20.02 12.16
C THR A 9 -24.85 20.01 13.55
N ASN A 10 -24.16 19.41 14.52
CA ASN A 10 -24.30 19.77 15.93
C ASN A 10 -22.94 20.22 16.45
N SER A 11 -22.95 21.36 17.10
CA SER A 11 -21.80 22.07 17.64
C SER A 11 -21.01 21.20 18.62
N THR A 12 -19.87 20.75 18.21
CA THR A 12 -18.59 20.45 18.86
C THR A 12 -17.80 19.52 17.93
N ASP A 13 -16.86 20.04 17.20
CA ASP A 13 -15.71 19.43 16.48
C ASP A 13 -15.76 17.97 15.96
N SER A 14 -16.91 17.39 15.71
CA SER A 14 -17.02 16.10 15.01
C SER A 14 -17.79 16.26 13.70
N CYS A 15 -17.13 15.94 12.58
CA CYS A 15 -17.79 15.91 11.28
C CYS A 15 -18.38 14.52 11.06
N ILE A 16 -19.71 14.38 11.15
CA ILE A 16 -20.40 13.12 10.86
C ILE A 16 -20.81 13.12 9.39
N MET A 17 -20.27 12.22 8.61
CA MET A 17 -20.68 12.00 7.22
C MET A 17 -21.47 10.69 7.14
N CYS A 18 -22.72 10.77 6.70
CA CYS A 18 -23.58 9.61 6.50
C CYS A 18 -23.70 9.32 5.00
N ILE A 19 -23.21 8.14 4.57
CA ILE A 19 -23.37 7.66 3.19
C ILE A 19 -24.35 6.51 3.19
N VAL A 20 -25.45 6.65 2.42
CA VAL A 20 -26.45 5.59 2.26
C VAL A 20 -26.23 4.94 0.90
N LEU A 21 -25.82 3.67 0.91
CA LEU A 21 -25.69 2.86 -0.30
C LEU A 21 -26.98 2.03 -0.48
N LYS A 22 -27.73 2.31 -1.55
CA LYS A 22 -28.89 1.51 -1.94
C LYS A 22 -28.49 0.47 -2.97
N ASN A 23 -28.74 -0.80 -2.70
CA ASN A 23 -28.64 -1.84 -3.70
C ASN A 23 -30.02 -2.09 -4.31
N THR A 24 -30.14 -2.01 -5.65
CA THR A 24 -31.40 -1.98 -6.39
C THR A 24 -32.10 -3.34 -6.51
N GLU A 25 -31.53 -4.43 -6.00
CA GLU A 25 -32.10 -5.77 -6.20
C GLU A 25 -32.75 -6.44 -4.96
N LYS A 26 -32.59 -5.92 -3.77
CA LYS A 26 -33.32 -6.28 -2.55
C LYS A 26 -33.18 -5.15 -1.52
N GLU A 27 -34.22 -4.93 -0.71
CA GLU A 27 -34.36 -3.85 0.29
C GLU A 27 -33.28 -3.81 1.42
N ASN A 28 -32.08 -4.22 1.15
CA ASN A 28 -30.97 -4.14 2.11
C ASN A 28 -30.28 -2.77 1.98
N ILE A 29 -30.53 -1.92 2.94
CA ILE A 29 -29.93 -0.59 3.04
C ILE A 29 -28.70 -0.71 3.93
N VAL A 30 -27.50 -0.56 3.35
CA VAL A 30 -26.26 -0.41 4.13
C VAL A 30 -26.08 1.08 4.43
N LYS A 31 -26.17 1.45 5.71
CA LYS A 31 -25.91 2.80 6.17
C LYS A 31 -24.48 2.87 6.71
N LEU A 32 -23.65 3.68 6.07
CA LEU A 32 -22.30 3.99 6.53
C LEU A 32 -22.32 5.35 7.24
N THR A 33 -21.93 5.37 8.50
CA THR A 33 -21.75 6.61 9.27
C THR A 33 -20.27 6.77 9.55
N LEU A 34 -19.69 7.89 9.11
CA LEU A 34 -18.31 8.25 9.37
C LEU A 34 -18.29 9.37 10.40
N GLU A 35 -17.59 9.17 11.50
CA GLU A 35 -17.38 10.16 12.54
C GLU A 35 -15.89 10.44 12.63
N GLN A 36 -15.52 11.71 12.50
CA GLN A 36 -14.15 12.12 12.71
C GLN A 36 -13.92 12.34 14.20
N VAL A 37 -13.07 11.53 14.80
CA VAL A 37 -12.67 11.64 16.19
C VAL A 37 -11.17 11.97 16.25
N ASN A 38 -10.78 12.73 17.27
CA ASN A 38 -9.39 13.14 17.45
C ASN A 38 -8.61 12.10 18.27
N THR A 39 -8.58 10.86 17.75
CA THR A 39 -7.83 9.74 18.31
C THR A 39 -6.78 9.26 17.33
N PRO A 40 -5.61 8.78 17.79
CA PRO A 40 -4.56 8.25 16.92
C PRO A 40 -4.98 6.94 16.23
N ASP A 41 -5.94 6.22 16.79
CA ASP A 41 -6.37 4.91 16.30
C ASP A 41 -7.66 5.02 15.50
N THR A 42 -7.73 4.25 14.40
CA THR A 42 -8.94 4.13 13.59
C THR A 42 -9.75 2.95 14.09
N GLU A 43 -10.98 3.21 14.55
CA GLU A 43 -11.93 2.19 14.97
C GLU A 43 -13.02 2.01 13.91
N VAL A 44 -13.38 0.76 13.58
CA VAL A 44 -14.49 0.43 12.71
C VAL A 44 -15.53 -0.35 13.49
N ILE A 45 -16.69 0.27 13.73
CA ILE A 45 -17.80 -0.35 14.46
C ILE A 45 -18.84 -0.84 13.45
N ILE A 46 -19.06 -2.16 13.38
CA ILE A 46 -20.09 -2.77 12.55
C ILE A 46 -21.27 -3.14 13.44
N ARG A 47 -22.45 -2.55 13.16
CA ARG A 47 -23.71 -2.85 13.85
C ARG A 47 -24.66 -3.51 12.88
N GLY A 48 -25.08 -4.73 13.18
CA GLY A 48 -25.99 -5.51 12.36
C GLY A 48 -25.93 -6.99 12.69
N ASP A 49 -26.53 -7.82 11.85
CA ASP A 49 -26.39 -9.27 11.97
C ASP A 49 -24.95 -9.69 11.58
N VAL A 50 -24.13 -10.00 12.59
CA VAL A 50 -22.72 -10.39 12.42
C VAL A 50 -22.53 -11.68 11.59
N ASN A 51 -23.58 -12.49 11.46
CA ASN A 51 -23.60 -13.68 10.62
C ASN A 51 -24.14 -13.41 9.21
N GLY A 52 -24.65 -12.21 8.97
CA GLY A 52 -25.20 -11.78 7.69
C GLY A 52 -24.13 -11.76 6.59
N ARG A 53 -24.55 -12.06 5.36
CA ARG A 53 -23.65 -12.10 4.19
C ARG A 53 -22.97 -10.75 3.96
N GLU A 54 -23.67 -9.64 4.16
CA GLU A 54 -23.18 -8.29 3.98
C GLU A 54 -22.07 -7.96 4.99
N VAL A 55 -22.27 -8.31 6.27
CA VAL A 55 -21.28 -8.08 7.32
C VAL A 55 -20.03 -8.90 7.09
N ARG A 56 -20.18 -10.17 6.69
CA ARG A 56 -19.03 -11.02 6.32
C ARG A 56 -18.23 -10.44 5.16
N ALA A 57 -18.90 -9.95 4.12
CA ALA A 57 -18.23 -9.32 2.98
C ALA A 57 -17.49 -8.03 3.36
N ILE A 58 -18.02 -7.26 4.33
CA ILE A 58 -17.33 -6.08 4.87
C ILE A 58 -16.11 -6.51 5.68
N ILE A 59 -16.25 -7.50 6.57
CA ILE A 59 -15.13 -8.03 7.38
C ILE A 59 -14.02 -8.57 6.47
N GLU A 60 -14.34 -9.32 5.42
CA GLU A 60 -13.35 -9.79 4.46
C GLU A 60 -12.59 -8.63 3.81
N LYS A 61 -13.30 -7.57 3.40
CA LYS A 61 -12.65 -6.37 2.85
C LYS A 61 -11.81 -5.62 3.88
N LEU A 62 -12.25 -5.54 5.13
CA LEU A 62 -11.47 -4.92 6.21
C LEU A 62 -10.21 -5.74 6.54
N ASN A 63 -10.29 -7.08 6.51
CA ASN A 63 -9.12 -7.95 6.69
C ASN A 63 -8.11 -7.81 5.54
N THR A 64 -8.52 -7.28 4.38
CA THR A 64 -7.59 -6.92 3.29
C THR A 64 -6.98 -5.53 3.46
N VAL A 65 -7.44 -4.72 4.42
CA VAL A 65 -6.76 -3.48 4.82
C VAL A 65 -5.49 -3.88 5.56
N ARG A 66 -4.43 -4.08 4.81
CA ARG A 66 -3.12 -4.42 5.35
C ARG A 66 -2.58 -3.18 6.06
N THR A 67 -2.31 -3.31 7.34
CA THR A 67 -1.48 -2.32 8.04
C THR A 67 -0.08 -2.36 7.42
N LYS A 68 0.51 -1.18 7.22
CA LYS A 68 1.92 -1.08 6.80
C LYS A 68 2.76 -1.92 7.77
N PRO A 69 3.60 -2.86 7.29
CA PRO A 69 4.45 -3.62 8.20
C PRO A 69 5.46 -2.68 8.84
N ASP A 70 5.63 -2.78 10.15
CA ASP A 70 6.62 -1.97 10.88
C ASP A 70 8.05 -2.38 10.53
N ARG A 71 8.30 -3.68 10.33
CA ARG A 71 9.60 -4.24 10.01
C ARG A 71 9.49 -5.40 9.04
N ILE A 72 10.56 -5.61 8.26
CA ILE A 72 10.72 -6.72 7.33
C ILE A 72 11.87 -7.58 7.84
N GLU A 73 11.63 -8.89 7.89
CA GLU A 73 12.63 -9.89 8.24
C GLU A 73 13.54 -10.16 7.04
N LEU A 74 14.82 -9.90 7.21
CA LEU A 74 15.87 -10.03 6.21
C LEU A 74 17.04 -10.84 6.78
N TYR A 75 17.95 -11.31 5.93
CA TYR A 75 19.05 -12.19 6.31
C TYR A 75 20.36 -11.75 5.66
N SER A 76 21.45 -11.81 6.41
CA SER A 76 22.83 -11.70 5.92
C SER A 76 23.75 -12.54 6.81
N ASP A 77 24.65 -13.31 6.21
CA ASP A 77 25.70 -14.09 6.88
C ASP A 77 25.19 -14.92 8.08
N ASP A 78 24.06 -15.63 7.90
CA ASP A 78 23.38 -16.44 8.91
C ASP A 78 22.73 -15.64 10.07
N GLU A 79 22.77 -14.31 10.01
CA GLU A 79 22.10 -13.43 10.94
C GLU A 79 20.73 -12.95 10.39
N GLN A 80 19.81 -12.70 11.31
CA GLN A 80 18.45 -12.24 11.02
C GLN A 80 18.32 -10.78 11.40
N TYR A 81 17.86 -9.96 10.46
CA TYR A 81 17.68 -8.52 10.59
C TYR A 81 16.21 -8.15 10.50
N TYR A 82 15.78 -7.18 11.29
CA TYR A 82 14.44 -6.61 11.27
C TYR A 82 14.54 -5.15 10.87
N ILE A 83 14.36 -4.87 9.58
CA ILE A 83 14.60 -3.56 8.97
C ILE A 83 13.27 -2.88 8.65
N SER A 84 13.16 -1.58 8.95
CA SER A 84 11.99 -0.78 8.58
C SER A 84 11.87 -0.68 7.07
N PRO A 85 10.64 -0.76 6.50
CA PRO A 85 10.44 -0.52 5.07
C PRO A 85 11.01 0.82 4.59
N ASP A 86 11.02 1.84 5.45
CA ASP A 86 11.54 3.17 5.10
C ASP A 86 13.06 3.21 4.89
N GLU A 87 13.81 2.24 5.43
CA GLU A 87 15.26 2.08 5.23
C GLU A 87 15.58 1.33 3.93
N ILE A 88 14.61 0.63 3.36
CA ILE A 88 14.82 -0.18 2.16
C ILE A 88 14.55 0.69 0.92
N ILE A 89 15.55 0.76 0.05
CA ILE A 89 15.53 1.56 -1.16
C ILE A 89 14.81 0.82 -2.29
N TYR A 90 15.18 -0.47 -2.51
CA TYR A 90 14.53 -1.30 -3.52
C TYR A 90 14.77 -2.80 -3.24
N PHE A 91 13.96 -3.64 -3.86
CA PHE A 91 14.14 -5.09 -3.90
C PHE A 91 14.42 -5.54 -5.32
N THR A 92 15.33 -6.50 -5.47
CA THR A 92 15.59 -7.17 -6.75
C THR A 92 15.45 -8.68 -6.61
N ALA A 93 14.73 -9.29 -7.55
CA ALA A 93 14.74 -10.74 -7.70
C ALA A 93 15.91 -11.16 -8.57
N SER A 94 16.70 -12.13 -8.09
CA SER A 94 17.77 -12.79 -8.83
C SER A 94 17.64 -14.28 -8.62
N ASP A 95 17.41 -15.02 -9.70
CA ASP A 95 17.18 -16.46 -9.69
C ASP A 95 16.12 -16.86 -8.63
N ASP A 96 16.53 -17.56 -7.57
CA ASP A 96 15.64 -18.04 -6.51
C ASP A 96 15.58 -17.14 -5.27
N THR A 97 16.28 -16.02 -5.27
CA THR A 97 16.40 -15.12 -4.11
C THR A 97 15.93 -13.72 -4.42
N VAL A 98 15.48 -13.02 -3.38
CA VAL A 98 15.19 -11.58 -3.45
C VAL A 98 16.18 -10.84 -2.58
N GLY A 99 16.89 -9.88 -3.16
CA GLY A 99 17.78 -8.96 -2.44
C GLY A 99 17.03 -7.71 -2.02
N ALA A 100 17.17 -7.31 -0.76
CA ALA A 100 16.70 -6.03 -0.23
C ALA A 100 17.91 -5.08 -0.11
N HIS A 101 17.85 -3.94 -0.78
CA HIS A 101 18.95 -2.98 -0.85
C HIS A 101 18.64 -1.78 0.05
N THR A 102 19.53 -1.50 0.98
CA THR A 102 19.53 -0.30 1.82
C THR A 102 20.66 0.65 1.39
N ALA A 103 20.85 1.75 2.11
CA ALA A 103 21.97 2.65 1.87
C ALA A 103 23.32 2.03 2.24
N GLU A 104 23.34 1.07 3.17
CA GLU A 104 24.55 0.52 3.77
C GLU A 104 24.89 -0.88 3.25
N SER A 105 23.87 -1.72 3.01
CA SER A 105 24.06 -3.14 2.73
C SER A 105 22.93 -3.73 1.88
N THR A 106 23.20 -4.93 1.37
CA THR A 106 22.19 -5.76 0.69
C THR A 106 21.92 -7.01 1.53
N TYR A 107 20.66 -7.27 1.77
CA TYR A 107 20.18 -8.40 2.56
C TYR A 107 19.40 -9.37 1.68
N LYS A 108 19.31 -10.63 2.09
CA LYS A 108 18.46 -11.64 1.46
C LYS A 108 17.06 -11.60 2.08
N CYS A 109 16.04 -11.69 1.25
CA CYS A 109 14.64 -11.79 1.66
C CYS A 109 14.10 -13.17 1.28
N LYS A 110 13.42 -13.85 2.20
CA LYS A 110 12.77 -15.15 1.93
C LYS A 110 11.45 -15.00 1.16
N LEU A 111 10.83 -13.82 1.26
CA LEU A 111 9.60 -13.54 0.55
C LEU A 111 9.86 -13.40 -0.95
N ARG A 112 8.92 -13.87 -1.75
CA ARG A 112 8.95 -13.66 -3.20
C ARG A 112 8.54 -12.23 -3.53
N LEU A 113 8.94 -11.76 -4.70
CA LEU A 113 8.70 -10.36 -5.11
C LEU A 113 7.20 -10.01 -5.14
N TYR A 114 6.34 -10.95 -5.51
CA TYR A 114 4.88 -10.71 -5.53
C TYR A 114 4.30 -10.57 -4.11
N GLU A 115 4.83 -11.32 -3.12
CA GLU A 115 4.41 -11.21 -1.72
C GLU A 115 4.83 -9.86 -1.13
N LEU A 116 6.06 -9.42 -1.45
CA LEU A 116 6.55 -8.10 -1.07
C LEU A 116 5.70 -6.98 -1.69
N ARG A 117 5.34 -7.09 -2.97
CA ARG A 117 4.47 -6.12 -3.64
C ARG A 117 3.12 -5.98 -2.95
N GLU A 118 2.52 -7.10 -2.56
CA GLU A 118 1.27 -7.08 -1.82
C GLU A 118 1.43 -6.49 -0.41
N MET A 119 2.43 -6.96 0.33
CA MET A 119 2.68 -6.54 1.70
C MET A 119 3.02 -5.04 1.80
N LEU A 120 3.77 -4.51 0.82
CA LEU A 120 4.28 -3.14 0.80
C LEU A 120 3.45 -2.17 -0.03
N SER A 121 2.27 -2.59 -0.51
CA SER A 121 1.40 -1.77 -1.37
C SER A 121 1.01 -0.42 -0.75
N LEU A 122 0.91 -0.34 0.58
CA LEU A 122 0.61 0.88 1.34
C LEU A 122 1.85 1.59 1.90
N SER A 123 3.05 1.04 1.64
CA SER A 123 4.32 1.56 2.16
C SER A 123 5.10 2.40 1.14
N GLY A 124 4.46 2.82 0.04
CA GLY A 124 5.11 3.60 -0.99
C GLY A 124 6.08 2.80 -1.86
N PHE A 125 5.86 1.51 -2.02
CA PHE A 125 6.62 0.66 -2.93
C PHE A 125 5.88 0.43 -4.24
N ALA A 126 6.58 0.57 -5.36
CA ALA A 126 6.06 0.33 -6.71
C ALA A 126 6.94 -0.64 -7.48
N GLN A 127 6.32 -1.55 -8.22
CA GLN A 127 7.05 -2.42 -9.14
C GLN A 127 7.41 -1.64 -10.40
N ILE A 128 8.70 -1.67 -10.80
CA ILE A 128 9.24 -0.92 -11.94
C ILE A 128 9.63 -1.78 -13.12
N ASN A 129 9.85 -3.06 -12.89
CA ASN A 129 10.05 -4.09 -13.92
C ASN A 129 9.72 -5.48 -13.36
N LYS A 130 9.95 -6.55 -14.12
CA LYS A 130 9.62 -7.92 -13.70
C LYS A 130 10.32 -8.35 -12.40
N GLY A 131 11.53 -7.85 -12.17
CA GLY A 131 12.39 -8.29 -11.08
C GLY A 131 12.67 -7.20 -10.04
N THR A 132 12.06 -6.04 -10.09
CA THR A 132 12.41 -4.93 -9.19
C THR A 132 11.18 -4.19 -8.67
N ILE A 133 11.17 -3.98 -7.35
CA ILE A 133 10.23 -3.10 -6.62
C ILE A 133 11.06 -2.00 -5.97
N VAL A 134 10.69 -0.74 -6.13
CA VAL A 134 11.39 0.41 -5.57
C VAL A 134 10.50 1.15 -4.56
N ASN A 135 11.11 1.65 -3.50
CA ASN A 135 10.47 2.60 -2.60
C ASN A 135 10.51 3.99 -3.27
N VAL A 136 9.33 4.51 -3.62
CA VAL A 136 9.20 5.80 -4.34
C VAL A 136 9.74 6.97 -3.52
N ASN A 137 9.76 6.86 -2.20
CA ASN A 137 10.32 7.89 -1.31
C ASN A 137 11.83 8.06 -1.49
N HIS A 138 12.54 7.04 -1.99
CA HIS A 138 13.97 7.11 -2.29
C HIS A 138 14.27 7.54 -3.74
N VAL A 139 13.26 7.75 -4.56
CA VAL A 139 13.47 8.26 -5.93
C VAL A 139 13.66 9.77 -5.89
N ARG A 140 14.74 10.25 -6.51
CA ARG A 140 15.07 11.68 -6.66
C ARG A 140 14.46 12.27 -7.92
N SER A 141 14.64 11.59 -9.05
CA SER A 141 14.20 12.05 -10.36
C SER A 141 13.97 10.91 -11.34
N ILE A 142 13.19 11.19 -12.37
CA ILE A 142 12.87 10.24 -13.43
C ILE A 142 13.18 10.95 -14.76
N GLN A 143 13.85 10.25 -15.66
CA GLN A 143 14.18 10.71 -16.99
C GLN A 143 13.68 9.73 -18.04
N ALA A 144 12.99 10.20 -19.06
CA ALA A 144 12.59 9.38 -20.19
C ALA A 144 13.80 9.04 -21.07
N GLU A 145 13.84 7.80 -21.58
CA GLU A 145 14.81 7.35 -22.55
C GLU A 145 14.21 7.22 -23.96
N PHE A 146 15.08 7.27 -24.96
CA PHE A 146 14.68 7.03 -26.36
C PHE A 146 14.11 5.62 -26.59
N SER A 147 14.48 4.66 -25.74
CA SER A 147 13.95 3.27 -25.75
C SER A 147 12.46 3.19 -25.37
N GLY A 148 11.88 4.27 -24.84
CA GLY A 148 10.54 4.31 -24.28
C GLY A 148 10.46 3.81 -22.83
N ASN A 149 11.59 3.47 -22.21
CA ASN A 149 11.72 3.22 -20.79
C ASN A 149 12.02 4.53 -20.05
N TYR A 150 12.12 4.44 -18.73
CA TYR A 150 12.48 5.58 -17.89
C TYR A 150 13.61 5.15 -16.94
N ILE A 151 14.46 6.11 -16.59
CA ILE A 151 15.52 5.93 -15.61
C ILE A 151 15.14 6.67 -14.33
N ALA A 152 15.06 5.92 -13.23
CA ALA A 152 14.95 6.50 -11.90
C ALA A 152 16.32 6.69 -11.28
N THR A 153 16.63 7.92 -10.84
CA THR A 153 17.81 8.24 -10.05
C THR A 153 17.42 8.24 -8.58
N LEU A 154 18.21 7.59 -7.75
CA LEU A 154 17.97 7.46 -6.33
C LEU A 154 18.59 8.59 -5.52
N LYS A 155 18.10 8.80 -4.27
CA LYS A 155 18.53 9.91 -3.41
C LYS A 155 19.85 9.63 -2.71
N THR A 156 20.02 8.40 -2.23
CA THR A 156 21.06 8.00 -1.27
C THR A 156 22.18 7.17 -1.89
N ILE A 157 21.92 6.51 -3.00
CA ILE A 157 22.88 5.63 -3.67
C ILE A 157 23.04 6.04 -5.14
N PRO A 158 24.21 5.80 -5.75
CA PRO A 158 24.48 6.23 -7.13
C PRO A 158 23.79 5.40 -8.21
N GLU A 159 23.21 4.25 -7.82
CA GLU A 159 22.53 3.37 -8.76
C GLU A 159 21.36 4.05 -9.43
N LYS A 160 21.17 3.67 -10.69
CA LYS A 160 20.01 4.06 -11.50
C LYS A 160 19.18 2.83 -11.81
N LEU A 161 17.88 2.94 -11.63
CA LEU A 161 16.96 1.84 -11.89
C LEU A 161 16.16 2.08 -13.17
N VAL A 162 15.99 1.02 -13.97
CA VAL A 162 15.20 1.09 -15.19
C VAL A 162 13.75 0.78 -14.87
N ILE A 163 12.88 1.74 -15.16
CA ILE A 163 11.42 1.57 -15.11
C ILE A 163 10.95 1.20 -16.51
N SER A 164 10.45 -0.01 -16.68
CA SER A 164 9.90 -0.44 -17.95
C SER A 164 8.63 0.34 -18.27
N ARG A 165 8.42 0.68 -19.55
CA ARG A 165 7.24 1.38 -20.05
C ARG A 165 5.92 0.79 -19.54
N ARG A 166 5.84 -0.57 -19.43
CA ARG A 166 4.65 -1.27 -18.94
C ARG A 166 4.31 -0.93 -17.48
N TYR A 167 5.31 -0.71 -16.64
CA TYR A 167 5.15 -0.47 -15.19
C TYR A 167 5.08 1.02 -14.85
N PHE A 168 5.41 1.91 -15.80
CA PHE A 168 5.53 3.34 -15.55
C PHE A 168 4.21 3.97 -15.10
N LYS A 169 3.06 3.50 -15.61
CA LYS A 169 1.74 4.02 -15.20
C LYS A 169 1.48 3.73 -13.71
N GLU A 170 1.61 2.45 -13.31
CA GLU A 170 1.42 2.03 -11.91
C GLU A 170 2.39 2.75 -10.98
N PHE A 171 3.66 2.87 -11.39
CA PHE A 171 4.67 3.62 -10.64
C PHE A 171 4.26 5.09 -10.46
N LYS A 172 3.75 5.74 -11.50
CA LYS A 172 3.31 7.15 -11.45
C LYS A 172 2.10 7.36 -10.55
N ASP A 173 1.22 6.36 -10.47
CA ASP A 173 0.04 6.42 -9.60
C ASP A 173 0.41 6.22 -8.10
N THR A 174 1.64 5.77 -7.80
CA THR A 174 2.16 5.56 -6.44
C THR A 174 2.92 6.77 -5.90
N ILE A 175 3.41 7.68 -6.75
CA ILE A 175 4.10 8.93 -6.35
C ILE A 175 3.04 9.99 -5.89
#